data_55172a59b1745880b5dd73e86dbee469
#
_entry.id   55172a59b1745880b5dd73e86dbee469
#
_cell.length_a   1.000
_cell.length_b   1.000
_cell.length_c   1.000
_cell.angle_alpha   90.00
_cell.angle_beta   90.00
_cell.angle_gamma   90.00
#
_symmetry.space_group_name_H-M   'P 1'
#
loop_
_entity.id
_entity.type
_entity.pdbx_description
1 polymer ?
#
loop_
_entity_poly.entity_id
_entity_poly.type
_entity_poly.pdbx_seq_one_letter_code
_entity_poly.pdbx_strand_id
1 'polypeptide(L)'
;MRNTELRVPRWAEVVTLALSLIGLGLSIYLTITHFEPQALVCSGTGVIDCAKVTTSAQSEILHIPVAILGLANFTVLTALNTPWAWHSNWRWLHVTRFVLVIVSMCFVLWLIYAEVIIIGNICLYCTGVHLTTFVLLIVMTRVAPTQLGWAKSRAS
;
A
#
# COMPACT_ATOMS: atom_id res chain seq x y z
N MET A 1 -23.80 -4.92 -28.44
CA MET A 1 -22.59 -4.93 -27.52
C MET A 1 -23.11 -5.06 -26.11
N ARG A 2 -22.91 -6.21 -25.48
CA ARG A 2 -23.48 -6.52 -24.15
C ARG A 2 -22.62 -5.85 -23.12
N ASN A 3 -23.13 -4.80 -22.47
CA ASN A 3 -22.48 -4.17 -21.32
C ASN A 3 -22.51 -5.19 -20.18
N THR A 4 -21.52 -6.06 -20.11
CA THR A 4 -21.21 -6.82 -18.90
C THR A 4 -20.70 -5.81 -17.89
N GLU A 5 -21.63 -5.23 -17.15
CA GLU A 5 -21.30 -4.51 -15.92
C GLU A 5 -20.43 -5.43 -15.08
N LEU A 6 -19.15 -5.09 -15.00
CA LEU A 6 -18.19 -5.79 -14.12
C LEU A 6 -18.66 -5.52 -12.68
N ARG A 7 -19.53 -6.39 -12.16
CA ARG A 7 -20.06 -6.27 -10.79
C ARG A 7 -18.95 -6.50 -9.81
N VAL A 8 -18.29 -5.41 -9.46
CA VAL A 8 -17.37 -5.41 -8.33
C VAL A 8 -18.19 -5.45 -7.03
N PRO A 9 -17.89 -6.33 -6.09
CA PRO A 9 -18.59 -6.34 -4.82
C PRO A 9 -18.28 -5.05 -4.05
N ARG A 10 -19.30 -4.35 -3.58
CA ARG A 10 -19.19 -3.09 -2.83
C ARG A 10 -18.23 -3.17 -1.64
N TRP A 11 -18.14 -4.33 -1.00
CA TRP A 11 -17.21 -4.52 0.10
C TRP A 11 -15.75 -4.31 -0.33
N ALA A 12 -15.38 -4.72 -1.54
CA ALA A 12 -14.02 -4.54 -2.05
C ALA A 12 -13.67 -3.07 -2.27
N GLU A 13 -14.62 -2.28 -2.79
CA GLU A 13 -14.45 -0.83 -2.96
C GLU A 13 -14.22 -0.14 -1.61
N VAL A 14 -15.08 -0.45 -0.63
CA VAL A 14 -15.00 0.15 0.71
C VAL A 14 -13.71 -0.27 1.42
N VAL A 15 -13.37 -1.55 1.39
CA VAL A 15 -12.17 -2.07 2.07
C VAL A 15 -10.90 -1.51 1.45
N THR A 16 -10.81 -1.48 0.11
CA THR A 16 -9.59 -0.97 -0.55
C THR A 16 -9.42 0.54 -0.36
N LEU A 17 -10.51 1.30 -0.36
CA LEU A 17 -10.46 2.73 -0.06
C LEU A 17 -10.04 2.97 1.39
N ALA A 18 -10.64 2.26 2.35
CA ALA A 18 -10.30 2.38 3.77
C ALA A 18 -8.84 2.03 4.03
N LEU A 19 -8.34 0.92 3.45
CA LEU A 19 -6.94 0.52 3.57
C LEU A 19 -6.00 1.55 2.93
N SER A 20 -6.36 2.11 1.78
CA SER A 20 -5.55 3.14 1.12
C SER A 20 -5.47 4.41 1.97
N LEU A 21 -6.58 4.81 2.62
CA LEU A 21 -6.60 5.95 3.54
C LEU A 21 -5.79 5.69 4.82
N ILE A 22 -5.83 4.47 5.36
CA ILE A 22 -5.00 4.08 6.52
C ILE A 22 -3.51 4.15 6.12
N GLY A 23 -3.13 3.55 4.99
CA GLY A 23 -1.76 3.60 4.48
C GLY A 23 -1.29 5.03 4.20
N LEU A 24 -2.17 5.88 3.67
CA LEU A 24 -1.91 7.30 3.45
C LEU A 24 -1.64 8.02 4.77
N GLY A 25 -2.48 7.83 5.78
CA GLY A 25 -2.31 8.43 7.10
C GLY A 25 -0.99 8.02 7.77
N LEU A 26 -0.66 6.72 7.71
CA LEU A 26 0.62 6.20 8.22
C LEU A 26 1.81 6.78 7.45
N SER A 27 1.72 6.92 6.13
CA SER A 27 2.79 7.49 5.31
C SER A 27 2.97 8.99 5.55
N ILE A 28 1.88 9.74 5.78
CA ILE A 28 1.94 11.15 6.21
C ILE A 28 2.69 11.25 7.54
N TYR A 29 2.29 10.46 8.53
CA TYR A 29 2.93 10.45 9.83
C TYR A 29 4.42 10.13 9.74
N LEU A 30 4.80 9.06 9.01
CA LEU A 30 6.20 8.69 8.80
C LEU A 30 6.99 9.77 8.05
N THR A 31 6.35 10.50 7.13
CA THR A 31 7.00 11.61 6.43
C THR A 31 7.26 12.78 7.40
N ILE A 32 6.28 13.14 8.24
CA ILE A 32 6.46 14.18 9.24
C ILE A 32 7.58 13.82 10.21
N THR A 33 7.56 12.60 10.75
CA THR A 33 8.57 12.14 11.74
C THR A 33 9.96 11.96 11.13
N HIS A 34 10.07 11.80 9.82
CA HIS A 34 11.37 11.81 9.14
C HIS A 34 12.03 13.21 9.21
N PHE A 35 11.25 14.28 9.01
CA PHE A 35 11.75 15.66 9.09
C PHE A 35 11.75 16.21 10.50
N GLU A 36 10.87 15.72 11.38
CA GLU A 36 10.75 16.12 12.79
C GLU A 36 10.84 14.88 13.69
N PRO A 37 12.04 14.34 13.94
CA PRO A 37 12.21 13.12 14.73
C PRO A 37 11.63 13.19 16.14
N GLN A 38 11.49 14.40 16.70
CA GLN A 38 10.89 14.62 18.02
C GLN A 38 9.38 14.33 18.06
N ALA A 39 8.70 14.35 16.89
CA ALA A 39 7.29 14.01 16.77
C ALA A 39 7.04 12.49 16.76
N LEU A 40 8.09 11.67 16.72
CA LEU A 40 7.98 10.22 16.69
C LEU A 40 7.60 9.66 18.05
N VAL A 41 6.36 9.22 18.19
CA VAL A 41 5.87 8.53 19.39
C VAL A 41 6.04 7.03 19.22
N CYS A 42 7.19 6.51 19.60
CA CYS A 42 7.47 5.07 19.58
C CYS A 42 8.28 4.71 20.82
N SER A 43 7.68 3.94 21.74
CA SER A 43 8.40 3.41 22.88
C SER A 43 9.27 2.25 22.41
N GLY A 44 10.56 2.50 22.19
CA GLY A 44 11.52 1.46 21.87
C GLY A 44 11.71 0.51 23.05
N THR A 45 11.40 -0.77 22.87
CA THR A 45 11.69 -1.82 23.83
C THR A 45 12.33 -3.00 23.09
N GLY A 46 13.59 -3.23 23.32
CA GLY A 46 14.32 -4.36 22.74
C GLY A 46 14.45 -4.27 21.20
N VAL A 47 13.69 -5.10 20.47
CA VAL A 47 13.75 -5.19 19.01
C VAL A 47 12.94 -4.09 18.31
N ILE A 48 12.02 -3.44 19.02
CA ILE A 48 11.19 -2.36 18.46
C ILE A 48 11.91 -1.03 18.66
N ASP A 49 12.40 -0.43 17.59
CA ASP A 49 13.04 0.88 17.59
C ASP A 49 12.73 1.63 16.30
N CYS A 50 11.63 2.40 16.34
CA CYS A 50 11.20 3.16 15.17
C CYS A 50 12.21 4.23 14.76
N ALA A 51 12.85 4.89 15.72
CA ALA A 51 13.81 5.94 15.43
C ALA A 51 15.01 5.39 14.65
N LYS A 52 15.56 4.26 15.10
CA LYS A 52 16.69 3.61 14.43
C LYS A 52 16.35 3.18 13.00
N VAL A 53 15.13 2.67 12.78
CA VAL A 53 14.68 2.26 11.43
C VAL A 53 14.50 3.48 10.53
N THR A 54 13.80 4.52 10.99
CA THR A 54 13.47 5.69 10.16
C THR A 54 14.65 6.62 9.87
N THR A 55 15.75 6.52 10.65
CA THR A 55 17.00 7.28 10.45
C THR A 55 18.13 6.43 9.85
N SER A 56 17.85 5.18 9.51
CA SER A 56 18.84 4.28 8.89
C SER A 56 19.17 4.70 7.46
N ALA A 57 20.34 4.28 6.94
CA ALA A 57 20.71 4.50 5.55
C ALA A 57 19.71 3.85 4.57
N GLN A 58 18.98 2.82 4.99
CA GLN A 58 17.96 2.14 4.21
C GLN A 58 16.62 2.90 4.18
N SER A 59 16.45 3.92 5.04
CA SER A 59 15.28 4.81 5.01
C SER A 59 15.31 5.82 3.86
N GLU A 60 16.39 5.86 3.09
CA GLU A 60 16.54 6.70 1.91
C GLU A 60 16.96 5.88 0.69
N ILE A 61 16.37 6.19 -0.45
CA ILE A 61 16.73 5.63 -1.77
C ILE A 61 17.04 6.80 -2.68
N LEU A 62 18.27 6.87 -3.21
CA LEU A 62 18.74 7.98 -4.05
C LEU A 62 18.51 9.36 -3.38
N HIS A 63 18.74 9.45 -2.08
CA HIS A 63 18.50 10.66 -1.25
C HIS A 63 17.02 11.06 -1.14
N ILE A 64 16.09 10.18 -1.51
CA ILE A 64 14.66 10.39 -1.32
C ILE A 64 14.22 9.52 -0.14
N PRO A 65 13.62 10.12 0.91
CA PRO A 65 13.05 9.35 2.01
C PRO A 65 12.00 8.35 1.54
N VAL A 66 12.13 7.10 1.98
CA VAL A 66 11.16 6.03 1.67
C VAL A 66 9.75 6.40 2.10
N ALA A 67 9.60 7.18 3.17
CA ALA A 67 8.33 7.69 3.63
C ALA A 67 7.62 8.55 2.56
N ILE A 68 8.36 9.37 1.82
CA ILE A 68 7.80 10.19 0.70
C ILE A 68 7.36 9.29 -0.45
N LEU A 69 8.12 8.23 -0.75
CA LEU A 69 7.72 7.25 -1.78
C LEU A 69 6.43 6.53 -1.37
N GLY A 70 6.32 6.16 -0.10
CA GLY A 70 5.10 5.60 0.49
C GLY A 70 3.92 6.56 0.40
N LEU A 71 4.14 7.84 0.73
CA LEU A 71 3.14 8.91 0.64
C LEU A 71 2.63 9.07 -0.79
N ALA A 72 3.51 9.17 -1.77
CA ALA A 72 3.15 9.27 -3.18
C ALA A 72 2.35 8.05 -3.64
N ASN A 73 2.82 6.85 -3.30
CA ASN A 73 2.16 5.59 -3.63
C ASN A 73 0.73 5.51 -3.07
N PHE A 74 0.55 5.77 -1.77
CA PHE A 74 -0.78 5.71 -1.14
C PHE A 74 -1.71 6.85 -1.58
N THR A 75 -1.17 7.99 -1.98
CA THR A 75 -1.96 9.07 -2.61
C THR A 75 -2.55 8.59 -3.93
N VAL A 76 -1.74 8.00 -4.80
CA VAL A 76 -2.20 7.44 -6.08
C VAL A 76 -3.16 6.27 -5.85
N LEU A 77 -2.85 5.35 -4.93
CA LEU A 77 -3.74 4.23 -4.59
C LEU A 77 -5.08 4.71 -4.06
N THR A 78 -5.11 5.74 -3.21
CA THR A 78 -6.35 6.32 -2.72
C THR A 78 -7.19 6.89 -3.86
N ALA A 79 -6.59 7.65 -4.77
CA ALA A 79 -7.28 8.18 -5.95
C ALA A 79 -7.84 7.06 -6.84
N LEU A 80 -7.05 6.00 -7.09
CA LEU A 80 -7.47 4.85 -7.89
C LEU A 80 -8.52 3.97 -7.19
N ASN A 81 -8.62 4.00 -5.87
CA ASN A 81 -9.60 3.24 -5.09
C ASN A 81 -10.88 4.02 -4.78
N THR A 82 -11.05 5.22 -5.33
CA THR A 82 -12.32 5.94 -5.24
C THR A 82 -13.44 5.18 -5.98
N PRO A 83 -14.71 5.30 -5.52
CA PRO A 83 -15.85 4.68 -6.21
C PRO A 83 -15.94 5.06 -7.69
N TRP A 84 -15.59 6.30 -8.05
CA TRP A 84 -15.57 6.75 -9.43
C TRP A 84 -14.57 5.94 -10.28
N ALA A 85 -13.36 5.72 -9.79
CA ALA A 85 -12.34 4.95 -10.50
C ALA A 85 -12.71 3.46 -10.59
N TRP A 86 -13.48 2.93 -9.64
CA TRP A 86 -13.98 1.55 -9.66
C TRP A 86 -15.06 1.34 -10.71
N HIS A 87 -15.95 2.30 -10.94
CA HIS A 87 -17.03 2.25 -11.92
C HIS A 87 -16.61 2.74 -13.32
N SER A 88 -15.34 3.14 -13.47
CA SER A 88 -14.81 3.58 -14.76
C SER A 88 -14.65 2.39 -15.73
N ASN A 89 -15.07 2.58 -16.97
CA ASN A 89 -14.89 1.60 -18.06
C ASN A 89 -13.46 1.54 -18.60
N TRP A 90 -12.55 2.32 -18.03
CA TRP A 90 -11.16 2.39 -18.48
C TRP A 90 -10.34 1.25 -17.88
N ARG A 91 -10.16 0.20 -18.66
CA ARG A 91 -9.40 -0.99 -18.26
C ARG A 91 -8.00 -0.67 -17.74
N TRP A 92 -7.35 0.37 -18.26
CA TRP A 92 -6.02 0.74 -17.83
C TRP A 92 -5.97 1.18 -16.35
N LEU A 93 -7.04 1.82 -15.82
CA LEU A 93 -7.12 2.17 -14.40
C LEU A 93 -7.05 0.92 -13.50
N HIS A 94 -7.76 -0.13 -13.89
CA HIS A 94 -7.78 -1.39 -13.14
C HIS A 94 -6.42 -2.10 -13.21
N VAL A 95 -5.79 -2.09 -14.40
CA VAL A 95 -4.44 -2.64 -14.60
C VAL A 95 -3.42 -1.86 -13.79
N THR A 96 -3.41 -0.52 -13.87
CA THR A 96 -2.48 0.35 -13.13
C THR A 96 -2.61 0.13 -11.63
N ARG A 97 -3.84 0.09 -11.11
CA ARG A 97 -4.09 -0.20 -9.68
C ARG A 97 -3.47 -1.53 -9.26
N PHE A 98 -3.71 -2.59 -10.02
CA PHE A 98 -3.21 -3.92 -9.72
C PHE A 98 -1.68 -3.98 -9.78
N VAL A 99 -1.08 -3.44 -10.84
CA VAL A 99 0.38 -3.37 -11.00
C VAL A 99 1.01 -2.55 -9.88
N LEU A 100 0.42 -1.41 -9.52
CA LEU A 100 0.94 -0.56 -8.45
C LEU A 100 0.98 -1.29 -7.10
N VAL A 101 -0.07 -2.06 -6.77
CA VAL A 101 -0.09 -2.85 -5.53
C VAL A 101 0.96 -3.97 -5.56
N ILE A 102 1.20 -4.61 -6.71
CA ILE A 102 2.27 -5.63 -6.84
C ILE A 102 3.64 -4.98 -6.64
N VAL A 103 3.91 -3.86 -7.31
CA VAL A 103 5.18 -3.13 -7.17
C VAL A 103 5.38 -2.69 -5.71
N SER A 104 4.32 -2.17 -5.08
CA SER A 104 4.35 -1.80 -3.65
C SER A 104 4.68 -2.99 -2.77
N MET A 105 4.13 -4.17 -3.06
CA MET A 105 4.42 -5.38 -2.28
C MET A 105 5.88 -5.83 -2.45
N CYS A 106 6.41 -5.80 -3.66
CA CYS A 106 7.84 -6.09 -3.88
C CYS A 106 8.73 -5.16 -3.08
N PHE A 107 8.37 -3.87 -3.05
CA PHE A 107 9.10 -2.87 -2.28
C PHE A 107 8.98 -3.08 -0.76
N VAL A 108 7.79 -3.43 -0.28
CA VAL A 108 7.56 -3.80 1.12
C VAL A 108 8.40 -5.01 1.54
N LEU A 109 8.52 -6.03 0.70
CA LEU A 109 9.37 -7.19 0.99
C LEU A 109 10.84 -6.80 1.13
N TRP A 110 11.32 -5.88 0.30
CA TRP A 110 12.66 -5.30 0.44
C TRP A 110 12.81 -4.56 1.78
N LEU A 111 11.83 -3.75 2.18
CA LEU A 111 11.88 -3.01 3.44
C LEU A 111 11.85 -3.95 4.66
N ILE A 112 11.03 -5.00 4.63
CA ILE A 112 11.01 -6.02 5.69
C ILE A 112 12.38 -6.71 5.80
N TYR A 113 12.99 -7.05 4.67
CA TYR A 113 14.34 -7.60 4.66
C TYR A 113 15.35 -6.62 5.29
N ALA A 114 15.29 -5.34 4.93
CA ALA A 114 16.15 -4.32 5.50
C ALA A 114 15.95 -4.17 7.02
N GLU A 115 14.70 -4.11 7.50
CA GLU A 115 14.39 -4.01 8.92
C GLU A 115 14.90 -5.20 9.72
N VAL A 116 14.63 -6.42 9.26
CA VAL A 116 14.91 -7.64 10.03
C VAL A 116 16.37 -8.07 9.93
N ILE A 117 16.96 -8.00 8.73
CA ILE A 117 18.30 -8.58 8.47
C ILE A 117 19.40 -7.52 8.54
N ILE A 118 19.18 -6.32 8.00
CA ILE A 118 20.22 -5.31 7.91
C ILE A 118 20.27 -4.46 9.20
N ILE A 119 19.11 -3.95 9.65
CA ILE A 119 19.00 -3.04 10.77
C ILE A 119 18.88 -3.81 12.11
N GLY A 120 18.21 -4.97 12.08
CA GLY A 120 17.93 -5.80 13.24
C GLY A 120 16.90 -5.18 14.20
N ASN A 121 16.12 -4.19 13.75
CA ASN A 121 15.07 -3.54 14.50
C ASN A 121 13.83 -3.36 13.65
N ILE A 122 12.66 -3.31 14.29
CA ILE A 122 11.35 -3.22 13.64
C ILE A 122 10.71 -1.87 13.97
N CYS A 123 10.18 -1.21 12.96
CA CYS A 123 9.36 -0.01 13.11
C CYS A 123 7.86 -0.38 13.11
N LEU A 124 7.15 -0.04 14.18
CA LEU A 124 5.74 -0.37 14.34
C LEU A 124 4.86 0.28 13.26
N TYR A 125 5.13 1.52 12.92
CA TYR A 125 4.39 2.24 11.86
C TYR A 125 4.71 1.71 10.47
N CYS A 126 5.96 1.34 10.21
CA CYS A 126 6.35 0.68 8.96
C CYS A 126 5.64 -0.67 8.82
N THR A 127 5.57 -1.45 9.89
CA THR A 127 4.81 -2.72 9.92
C THR A 127 3.33 -2.47 9.61
N GLY A 128 2.73 -1.39 10.10
CA GLY A 128 1.37 -0.99 9.76
C GLY A 128 1.19 -0.75 8.25
N VAL A 129 2.13 -0.07 7.61
CA VAL A 129 2.15 0.15 6.14
C VAL A 129 2.31 -1.19 5.39
N HIS A 130 3.20 -2.07 5.88
CA HIS A 130 3.42 -3.39 5.28
C HIS A 130 2.16 -4.25 5.33
N LEU A 131 1.49 -4.33 6.49
CA LEU A 131 0.21 -5.06 6.64
C LEU A 131 -0.87 -4.49 5.74
N THR A 132 -1.00 -3.17 5.68
CA THR A 132 -1.99 -2.49 4.83
C THR A 132 -1.78 -2.86 3.36
N THR A 133 -0.54 -2.82 2.88
CA THR A 133 -0.17 -3.20 1.50
C THR A 133 -0.45 -4.68 1.24
N PHE A 134 -0.14 -5.55 2.19
CA PHE A 134 -0.40 -6.99 2.08
C PHE A 134 -1.89 -7.30 1.97
N VAL A 135 -2.73 -6.69 2.82
CA VAL A 135 -4.19 -6.88 2.76
C VAL A 135 -4.75 -6.31 1.46
N LEU A 136 -4.26 -5.14 0.99
CA LEU A 136 -4.61 -4.60 -0.33
C LEU A 136 -4.31 -5.59 -1.45
N LEU A 137 -3.14 -6.22 -1.43
CA LEU A 137 -2.77 -7.23 -2.44
C LEU A 137 -3.74 -8.41 -2.42
N ILE A 138 -4.09 -8.93 -1.23
CA ILE A 138 -5.06 -10.04 -1.10
C ILE A 138 -6.42 -9.65 -1.68
N VAL A 139 -6.94 -8.49 -1.34
CA VAL A 139 -8.24 -8.03 -1.84
C VAL A 139 -8.18 -7.85 -3.37
N MET A 140 -7.13 -7.20 -3.88
CA MET A 140 -6.96 -6.97 -5.31
C MET A 140 -6.83 -8.27 -6.10
N THR A 141 -6.08 -9.25 -5.62
CA THR A 141 -5.95 -10.55 -6.29
C THR A 141 -7.26 -11.33 -6.33
N ARG A 142 -8.14 -11.18 -5.32
CA ARG A 142 -9.48 -11.79 -5.31
C ARG A 142 -10.43 -11.16 -6.32
N VAL A 143 -10.28 -9.87 -6.59
CA VAL A 143 -11.17 -9.11 -7.48
C VAL A 143 -10.63 -8.99 -8.91
N ALA A 144 -9.31 -9.10 -9.09
CA ALA A 144 -8.65 -8.98 -10.39
C ALA A 144 -9.25 -9.87 -11.51
N PRO A 145 -9.58 -11.15 -11.28
CA PRO A 145 -10.13 -12.01 -12.34
C PRO A 145 -11.43 -11.48 -12.93
N THR A 146 -12.26 -10.85 -12.11
CA THR A 146 -13.54 -10.26 -12.56
C THR A 146 -13.33 -8.94 -13.27
N GLN A 147 -12.39 -8.12 -12.82
CA GLN A 147 -12.12 -6.80 -13.39
C GLN A 147 -11.30 -6.85 -14.68
N LEU A 148 -10.33 -7.74 -14.75
CA LEU A 148 -9.47 -7.89 -15.92
C LEU A 148 -10.08 -8.81 -17.00
N GLY A 149 -11.27 -9.37 -16.74
CA GLY A 149 -11.96 -10.25 -17.68
C GLY A 149 -11.29 -11.63 -17.85
N TRP A 150 -10.48 -12.06 -16.89
CA TRP A 150 -9.82 -13.37 -16.90
C TRP A 150 -10.73 -14.50 -16.41
N ALA A 151 -11.72 -14.17 -15.59
CA ALA A 151 -12.75 -15.14 -15.25
C ALA A 151 -13.75 -15.22 -16.44
N LYS A 152 -13.69 -16.30 -17.21
CA LYS A 152 -14.81 -16.68 -18.07
C LYS A 152 -16.04 -16.77 -17.16
N SER A 153 -17.09 -15.99 -17.49
CA SER A 153 -18.40 -16.16 -16.89
C SER A 153 -18.75 -17.65 -16.94
N ARG A 154 -18.74 -18.31 -15.78
CA ARG A 154 -19.41 -19.60 -15.64
C ARG A 154 -20.91 -19.29 -15.66
N ALA A 155 -21.43 -19.08 -16.84
CA ALA A 155 -22.83 -19.17 -17.14
C ALA A 155 -23.04 -20.57 -17.75
N SER A 156 -23.50 -21.46 -16.95
CA SER A 156 -24.24 -22.66 -17.36
C SER A 156 -25.51 -22.69 -16.58
#